data_ef1fe6a9cc79377f2a45863aabd4230a
#
_entry.id   ef1fe6a9cc79377f2a45863aabd4230a
#
_cell.length_a   1.000
_cell.length_b   1.000
_cell.length_c   1.000
_cell.angle_alpha   90.00
_cell.angle_beta   90.00
_cell.angle_gamma   90.00
#
_symmetry.space_group_name_H-M   'P 1'
#
loop_
_entity.id
_entity.type
_entity.pdbx_description
1 polymer ?
#
loop_
_entity_poly.entity_id
_entity_poly.type
_entity_poly.pdbx_seq_one_letter_code
_entity_poly.pdbx_strand_id
1 'polypeptide(L)'
;MAKRKILLLSDDLRMSSGVGTMSREFVMGTLKHYEWVQIGGAIKHPDEGKIVDMNDSVRKETGVEDAYLKIYPVSGYGNPDILKQIIAIEKNVSAILHYTDPRFWGWLYQMEHEIRRTMPIFYYNIWDDLPYPRWNEPFYESCDLVMNISKQTHNIVDKVCRKTPRNDWNNTYLPHGINHHQFKIVDKKDGDFLQFKRLLTKDKDYKFIVFWNNRNIRRKLPGDV
;
A
#
# COMPACT_ATOMS: atom_id res chain seq x y z
N MET A 1 1.33 -26.66 4.13
CA MET A 1 0.58 -25.94 5.18
C MET A 1 -0.45 -25.06 4.52
N ALA A 2 -1.63 -24.90 5.10
CA ALA A 2 -2.62 -23.94 4.59
C ALA A 2 -2.06 -22.51 4.66
N LYS A 3 -2.36 -21.68 3.64
CA LYS A 3 -1.95 -20.29 3.63
C LYS A 3 -2.65 -19.53 4.75
N ARG A 4 -1.95 -18.56 5.34
CA ARG A 4 -2.55 -17.61 6.29
C ARG A 4 -3.31 -16.54 5.52
N LYS A 5 -4.47 -16.15 6.06
CA LYS A 5 -5.30 -15.09 5.49
C LYS A 5 -4.95 -13.75 6.11
N ILE A 6 -4.60 -12.79 5.29
CA ILE A 6 -4.23 -11.42 5.71
C ILE A 6 -5.32 -10.46 5.26
N LEU A 7 -5.76 -9.60 6.16
CA LEU A 7 -6.69 -8.51 5.86
C LEU A 7 -5.91 -7.21 5.64
N LEU A 8 -5.92 -6.72 4.41
CA LEU A 8 -5.29 -5.47 4.02
C LEU A 8 -6.29 -4.30 4.17
N LEU A 9 -5.90 -3.26 4.87
CA LEU A 9 -6.60 -1.99 4.96
C LEU A 9 -5.78 -0.93 4.23
N SER A 10 -6.27 -0.49 3.07
CA SER A 10 -5.54 0.48 2.21
C SER A 10 -6.48 1.15 1.21
N ASP A 11 -5.93 2.02 0.35
CA ASP A 11 -6.64 2.40 -0.88
C ASP A 11 -6.96 1.14 -1.68
N ASP A 12 -8.12 1.11 -2.33
CA ASP A 12 -8.52 -0.02 -3.18
C ASP A 12 -7.41 -0.34 -4.20
N LEU A 13 -6.96 -1.57 -4.23
CA LEU A 13 -5.83 -2.00 -5.07
C LEU A 13 -6.11 -1.91 -6.58
N ARG A 14 -7.35 -1.63 -6.98
CA ARG A 14 -7.75 -1.34 -8.37
C ARG A 14 -7.57 0.14 -8.74
N MET A 15 -7.28 1.00 -7.75
CA MET A 15 -7.06 2.43 -8.00
C MET A 15 -5.71 2.72 -8.65
N SER A 16 -5.72 3.68 -9.58
CA SER A 16 -4.51 4.28 -10.16
C SER A 16 -3.92 5.34 -9.21
N SER A 17 -3.52 4.92 -8.00
CA SER A 17 -2.81 5.76 -7.02
C SER A 17 -1.52 5.08 -6.59
N GLY A 18 -0.59 5.81 -5.99
CA GLY A 18 0.65 5.22 -5.49
C GLY A 18 0.39 4.13 -4.45
N VAL A 19 -0.56 4.37 -3.53
CA VAL A 19 -0.95 3.39 -2.51
C VAL A 19 -1.67 2.20 -3.13
N GLY A 20 -2.63 2.43 -4.03
CA GLY A 20 -3.36 1.36 -4.72
C GLY A 20 -2.42 0.47 -5.54
N THR A 21 -1.52 1.07 -6.31
CA THR A 21 -0.51 0.34 -7.11
C THR A 21 0.40 -0.51 -6.23
N MET A 22 0.97 0.07 -5.16
CA MET A 22 1.83 -0.69 -4.25
C MET A 22 1.07 -1.77 -3.49
N SER A 23 -0.17 -1.52 -3.07
CA SER A 23 -1.04 -2.55 -2.48
C SER A 23 -1.22 -3.72 -3.44
N ARG A 24 -1.45 -3.44 -4.73
CA ARG A 24 -1.60 -4.44 -5.76
C ARG A 24 -0.31 -5.25 -5.95
N GLU A 25 0.82 -4.60 -6.14
CA GLU A 25 2.12 -5.27 -6.32
C GLU A 25 2.47 -6.15 -5.11
N PHE A 26 2.24 -5.65 -3.90
CA PHE A 26 2.49 -6.40 -2.67
C PHE A 26 1.60 -7.64 -2.56
N VAL A 27 0.30 -7.50 -2.81
CA VAL A 27 -0.65 -8.61 -2.81
C VAL A 27 -0.30 -9.63 -3.90
N MET A 28 -0.13 -9.19 -5.16
CA MET A 28 0.17 -10.05 -6.29
C MET A 28 1.49 -10.82 -6.10
N GLY A 29 2.51 -10.15 -5.60
CA GLY A 29 3.83 -10.77 -5.33
C GLY A 29 3.82 -11.81 -4.20
N THR A 30 2.80 -11.80 -3.35
CA THR A 30 2.73 -12.67 -2.15
C THR A 30 1.60 -13.69 -2.18
N LEU A 31 0.81 -13.79 -3.25
CA LEU A 31 -0.28 -14.77 -3.41
C LEU A 31 0.15 -16.23 -3.27
N LYS A 32 1.42 -16.54 -3.51
CA LYS A 32 1.98 -17.88 -3.27
C LYS A 32 2.00 -18.26 -1.78
N HIS A 33 2.06 -17.26 -0.90
CA HIS A 33 2.29 -17.44 0.53
C HIS A 33 1.06 -17.16 1.38
N TYR A 34 0.18 -16.24 0.92
CA TYR A 34 -0.95 -15.74 1.71
C TYR A 34 -2.24 -15.73 0.88
N GLU A 35 -3.35 -15.88 1.59
CA GLU A 35 -4.67 -15.49 1.11
C GLU A 35 -4.89 -14.02 1.46
N TRP A 36 -5.49 -13.26 0.57
CA TRP A 36 -5.70 -11.84 0.75
C TRP A 36 -7.16 -11.45 0.76
N VAL A 37 -7.51 -10.63 1.71
CA VAL A 37 -8.79 -9.92 1.78
C VAL A 37 -8.47 -8.44 1.92
N GLN A 38 -9.17 -7.57 1.23
CA GLN A 38 -8.94 -6.13 1.33
C GLN A 38 -10.22 -5.39 1.73
N ILE A 39 -10.11 -4.46 2.69
CA ILE A 39 -11.02 -3.32 2.79
C ILE A 39 -10.42 -2.23 1.91
N GLY A 40 -11.01 -2.02 0.72
CA GLY A 40 -10.55 -1.07 -0.28
C GLY A 40 -11.21 0.28 -0.11
N GLY A 41 -10.45 1.27 0.38
CA GLY A 41 -10.93 2.62 0.68
C GLY A 41 -10.47 3.68 -0.32
N ALA A 42 -10.50 4.92 0.14
CA ALA A 42 -10.06 6.17 -0.47
C ALA A 42 -11.02 6.85 -1.45
N ILE A 43 -11.88 6.14 -2.12
CA ILE A 43 -12.87 6.73 -3.05
C ILE A 43 -14.26 6.15 -2.81
N LYS A 44 -15.27 6.84 -3.31
CA LYS A 44 -16.59 6.27 -3.46
C LYS A 44 -16.58 5.32 -4.65
N HIS A 45 -16.73 4.02 -4.39
CA HIS A 45 -16.69 2.99 -5.43
C HIS A 45 -18.10 2.55 -5.82
N PRO A 46 -18.39 2.30 -7.12
CA PRO A 46 -19.69 1.80 -7.57
C PRO A 46 -20.05 0.40 -7.03
N ASP A 47 -19.05 -0.35 -6.59
CA ASP A 47 -19.23 -1.67 -5.96
C ASP A 47 -19.28 -1.62 -4.43
N GLU A 48 -19.45 -0.45 -3.83
CA GLU A 48 -19.60 -0.32 -2.38
C GLU A 48 -20.72 -1.24 -1.86
N GLY A 49 -20.43 -1.96 -0.78
CA GLY A 49 -21.34 -2.94 -0.18
C GLY A 49 -21.41 -4.30 -0.89
N LYS A 50 -20.67 -4.49 -2.00
CA LYS A 50 -20.53 -5.79 -2.68
C LYS A 50 -19.24 -6.48 -2.26
N ILE A 51 -19.19 -7.79 -2.45
CA ILE A 51 -17.95 -8.56 -2.35
C ILE A 51 -17.42 -8.73 -3.78
N VAL A 52 -16.25 -8.18 -4.05
CA VAL A 52 -15.58 -8.33 -5.35
C VAL A 52 -14.63 -9.51 -5.27
N ASP A 53 -15.01 -10.63 -5.85
CA ASP A 53 -14.17 -11.82 -5.95
C ASP A 53 -13.19 -11.67 -7.12
N MET A 54 -11.89 -11.68 -6.81
CA MET A 54 -10.81 -11.53 -7.78
C MET A 54 -10.08 -12.86 -8.06
N ASN A 55 -10.51 -13.97 -7.46
CA ASN A 55 -9.79 -15.24 -7.49
C ASN A 55 -9.40 -15.68 -8.89
N ASP A 56 -10.35 -15.72 -9.82
CA ASP A 56 -10.08 -16.18 -11.20
C ASP A 56 -9.15 -15.23 -11.95
N SER A 57 -9.32 -13.92 -11.74
CA SER A 57 -8.46 -12.91 -12.36
C SER A 57 -7.01 -13.03 -11.89
N VAL A 58 -6.78 -13.14 -10.58
CA VAL A 58 -5.42 -13.23 -10.04
C VAL A 58 -4.75 -14.57 -10.32
N ARG A 59 -5.52 -15.67 -10.38
CA ARG A 59 -5.02 -16.98 -10.82
C ARG A 59 -4.51 -16.93 -12.25
N LYS A 60 -5.30 -16.35 -13.13
CA LYS A 60 -4.93 -16.19 -14.54
C LYS A 60 -3.69 -15.30 -14.70
N GLU A 61 -3.62 -14.21 -13.94
CA GLU A 61 -2.52 -13.26 -14.04
C GLU A 61 -1.20 -13.79 -13.47
N THR A 62 -1.27 -14.48 -12.32
CA THR A 62 -0.06 -14.93 -11.60
C THR A 62 0.34 -16.37 -11.83
N GLY A 63 -0.57 -17.20 -12.38
CA GLY A 63 -0.38 -18.65 -12.48
C GLY A 63 -0.44 -19.38 -11.13
N VAL A 64 -0.85 -18.73 -10.05
CA VAL A 64 -1.01 -19.34 -8.73
C VAL A 64 -2.41 -19.93 -8.63
N GLU A 65 -2.54 -21.26 -8.80
CA GLU A 65 -3.84 -21.96 -8.89
C GLU A 65 -4.72 -21.79 -7.65
N ASP A 66 -4.12 -21.75 -6.46
CA ASP A 66 -4.79 -21.58 -5.18
C ASP A 66 -4.79 -20.12 -4.68
N ALA A 67 -4.59 -19.14 -5.59
CA ALA A 67 -4.66 -17.73 -5.23
C ALA A 67 -6.06 -17.36 -4.74
N TYR A 68 -6.08 -16.59 -3.65
CA TYR A 68 -7.29 -16.07 -3.03
C TYR A 68 -7.16 -14.57 -2.83
N LEU A 69 -8.08 -13.81 -3.40
CA LEU A 69 -8.20 -12.37 -3.24
C LEU A 69 -9.66 -11.94 -3.31
N LYS A 70 -10.15 -11.32 -2.25
CA LYS A 70 -11.45 -10.63 -2.23
C LYS A 70 -11.29 -9.19 -1.79
N ILE A 71 -12.08 -8.32 -2.40
CA ILE A 71 -12.10 -6.90 -2.07
C ILE A 71 -13.49 -6.53 -1.56
N TYR A 72 -13.51 -5.79 -0.48
CA TYR A 72 -14.69 -5.16 0.11
C TYR A 72 -14.55 -3.63 -0.08
N PRO A 73 -15.09 -3.08 -1.17
CA PRO A 73 -15.01 -1.66 -1.43
C PRO A 73 -15.86 -0.88 -0.42
N VAL A 74 -15.27 0.19 0.13
CA VAL A 74 -15.95 1.06 1.09
C VAL A 74 -15.80 2.52 0.69
N SER A 75 -16.83 3.32 0.95
CA SER A 75 -16.70 4.77 0.82
C SER A 75 -15.80 5.33 1.93
N GLY A 76 -14.89 6.22 1.54
CA GLY A 76 -13.87 6.72 2.45
C GLY A 76 -12.95 5.61 2.92
N TYR A 77 -12.93 5.33 4.23
CA TYR A 77 -12.00 4.36 4.83
C TYR A 77 -12.69 3.37 5.79
N GLY A 78 -14.00 3.17 5.61
CA GLY A 78 -14.76 2.22 6.41
C GLY A 78 -14.95 2.63 7.88
N ASN A 79 -15.30 1.64 8.70
CA ASN A 79 -15.56 1.82 10.13
C ASN A 79 -15.41 0.48 10.89
N PRO A 80 -15.48 0.49 12.25
CA PRO A 80 -15.37 -0.72 13.07
C PRO A 80 -16.37 -1.83 12.73
N ASP A 81 -17.61 -1.48 12.43
CA ASP A 81 -18.66 -2.47 12.16
C ASP A 81 -18.40 -3.23 10.86
N ILE A 82 -17.93 -2.53 9.83
CA ILE A 82 -17.52 -3.13 8.57
C ILE A 82 -16.36 -4.12 8.82
N LEU A 83 -15.35 -3.73 9.59
CA LEU A 83 -14.24 -4.62 9.94
C LEU A 83 -14.73 -5.89 10.62
N LYS A 84 -15.58 -5.77 11.66
CA LYS A 84 -16.14 -6.90 12.40
C LYS A 84 -16.95 -7.84 11.51
N GLN A 85 -17.78 -7.29 10.63
CA GLN A 85 -18.56 -8.06 9.66
C GLN A 85 -17.66 -8.84 8.69
N ILE A 86 -16.62 -8.21 8.15
CA ILE A 86 -15.71 -8.86 7.21
C ILE A 86 -14.91 -9.98 7.90
N ILE A 87 -14.42 -9.75 9.11
CA ILE A 87 -13.74 -10.80 9.89
C ILE A 87 -14.66 -11.99 10.15
N ALA A 88 -15.95 -11.75 10.43
CA ALA A 88 -16.94 -12.80 10.65
C ALA A 88 -17.24 -13.61 9.38
N ILE A 89 -17.33 -12.92 8.22
CA ILE A 89 -17.58 -13.56 6.90
C ILE A 89 -16.36 -14.37 6.45
N GLU A 90 -15.19 -13.77 6.49
CA GLU A 90 -13.95 -14.32 5.93
C GLU A 90 -13.35 -15.44 6.76
N LYS A 91 -13.63 -15.49 8.05
CA LYS A 91 -13.10 -16.46 9.01
C LYS A 91 -11.57 -16.63 8.93
N ASN A 92 -10.95 -17.09 9.98
CA ASN A 92 -9.52 -17.42 10.02
C ASN A 92 -8.57 -16.31 9.52
N VAL A 93 -8.99 -15.02 9.62
CA VAL A 93 -8.07 -13.90 9.40
C VAL A 93 -6.97 -13.98 10.46
N SER A 94 -5.72 -14.03 10.00
CA SER A 94 -4.54 -14.27 10.86
C SER A 94 -3.81 -13.00 11.25
N ALA A 95 -3.97 -11.93 10.49
CA ALA A 95 -3.35 -10.63 10.76
C ALA A 95 -4.05 -9.52 9.97
N ILE A 96 -3.92 -8.30 10.47
CA ILE A 96 -4.27 -7.08 9.74
C ILE A 96 -2.98 -6.43 9.25
N LEU A 97 -2.95 -6.05 7.97
CA LEU A 97 -1.94 -5.19 7.39
C LEU A 97 -2.57 -3.85 7.01
N HIS A 98 -2.14 -2.79 7.64
CA HIS A 98 -2.54 -1.43 7.28
C HIS A 98 -1.47 -0.80 6.37
N TYR A 99 -1.90 -0.18 5.28
CA TYR A 99 -1.03 0.53 4.35
C TYR A 99 -1.74 1.75 3.78
N THR A 100 -1.51 2.89 4.37
CA THR A 100 -1.81 4.26 3.90
C THR A 100 -1.60 5.23 5.08
N ASP A 101 -2.13 6.46 5.00
CA ASP A 101 -2.05 7.45 6.08
C ASP A 101 -2.90 6.99 7.29
N PRO A 102 -2.32 6.81 8.46
CA PRO A 102 -3.00 6.24 9.62
C PRO A 102 -4.15 7.12 10.14
N ARG A 103 -4.11 8.42 9.84
CA ARG A 103 -5.16 9.37 10.28
C ARG A 103 -6.52 9.05 9.65
N PHE A 104 -6.54 8.49 8.46
CA PHE A 104 -7.78 8.06 7.80
C PHE A 104 -8.39 6.80 8.41
N TRP A 105 -7.58 6.01 9.10
CA TRP A 105 -7.96 4.76 9.75
C TRP A 105 -7.92 4.87 11.28
N GLY A 106 -8.12 6.08 11.83
CA GLY A 106 -8.04 6.32 13.27
C GLY A 106 -8.90 5.38 14.11
N TRP A 107 -10.06 4.98 13.59
CA TRP A 107 -10.94 4.01 14.24
C TRP A 107 -10.30 2.62 14.43
N LEU A 108 -9.40 2.18 13.54
CA LEU A 108 -8.66 0.92 13.68
C LEU A 108 -7.79 0.97 14.94
N TYR A 109 -7.07 2.07 15.11
CA TYR A 109 -6.14 2.26 16.22
C TYR A 109 -6.85 2.51 17.55
N GLN A 110 -8.04 3.07 17.53
CA GLN A 110 -8.89 3.22 18.73
C GLN A 110 -9.36 1.86 19.28
N MET A 111 -9.49 0.85 18.44
CA MET A 111 -9.89 -0.50 18.84
C MET A 111 -8.74 -1.52 18.83
N GLU A 112 -7.48 -1.09 18.76
CA GLU A 112 -6.32 -1.97 18.64
C GLU A 112 -6.26 -3.03 19.74
N HIS A 113 -6.57 -2.66 20.97
CA HIS A 113 -6.56 -3.55 22.12
C HIS A 113 -7.60 -4.69 22.04
N GLU A 114 -8.73 -4.49 21.34
CA GLU A 114 -9.70 -5.53 21.04
C GLU A 114 -9.14 -6.48 19.97
N ILE A 115 -8.62 -5.92 18.87
CA ILE A 115 -8.10 -6.67 17.72
C ILE A 115 -6.89 -7.51 18.13
N ARG A 116 -5.92 -6.92 18.82
CA ARG A 116 -4.65 -7.57 19.18
C ARG A 116 -4.76 -8.72 20.16
N ARG A 117 -5.95 -8.93 20.76
CA ARG A 117 -6.25 -10.16 21.53
C ARG A 117 -6.35 -11.39 20.63
N THR A 118 -6.66 -11.21 19.35
CA THR A 118 -6.94 -12.31 18.43
C THR A 118 -5.98 -12.37 17.25
N MET A 119 -5.47 -11.24 16.78
CA MET A 119 -4.56 -11.14 15.64
C MET A 119 -3.68 -9.90 15.72
N PRO A 120 -2.44 -9.96 15.22
CA PRO A 120 -1.54 -8.81 15.20
C PRO A 120 -1.98 -7.76 14.17
N ILE A 121 -1.58 -6.50 14.43
CA ILE A 121 -1.67 -5.38 13.51
C ILE A 121 -0.27 -5.05 13.00
N PHE A 122 -0.09 -5.09 11.70
CA PHE A 122 1.11 -4.67 10.99
C PHE A 122 0.83 -3.36 10.26
N TYR A 123 1.78 -2.45 10.26
CA TYR A 123 1.68 -1.20 9.54
C TYR A 123 2.82 -1.03 8.55
N TYR A 124 2.49 -0.92 7.26
CA TYR A 124 3.44 -0.54 6.23
C TYR A 124 3.45 0.99 6.11
N ASN A 125 4.42 1.61 6.76
CA ASN A 125 4.47 3.04 7.02
C ASN A 125 5.12 3.80 5.86
N ILE A 126 4.39 4.81 5.36
CA ILE A 126 4.78 5.66 4.22
C ILE A 126 5.08 7.10 4.61
N TRP A 127 5.12 7.42 5.91
CA TRP A 127 5.34 8.78 6.36
C TRP A 127 6.76 9.26 6.04
N ASP A 128 6.88 10.33 5.27
CA ASP A 128 8.15 10.85 4.76
C ASP A 128 8.40 12.32 5.10
N ASP A 129 7.53 12.95 5.92
CA ASP A 129 7.58 14.39 6.20
C ASP A 129 8.18 14.70 7.56
N LEU A 130 8.80 15.88 7.66
CA LEU A 130 9.35 16.47 8.86
C LEU A 130 8.66 17.83 9.13
N PRO A 131 8.61 18.29 10.39
CA PRO A 131 9.24 17.75 11.60
C PRO A 131 8.65 16.43 12.07
N TYR A 132 9.37 15.72 12.95
CA TYR A 132 8.96 14.42 13.48
C TYR A 132 7.49 14.44 13.95
N PRO A 133 6.61 13.57 13.36
CA PRO A 133 5.17 13.61 13.61
C PRO A 133 4.82 12.93 14.94
N ARG A 134 5.01 13.62 16.06
CA ARG A 134 4.75 13.06 17.39
C ARG A 134 3.32 12.63 17.61
N TRP A 135 2.40 13.21 16.87
CA TRP A 135 0.98 12.78 16.84
C TRP A 135 0.76 11.41 16.24
N ASN A 136 1.75 10.85 15.54
CA ASN A 136 1.69 9.47 15.02
C ASN A 136 2.14 8.42 16.04
N GLU A 137 2.73 8.81 17.18
CA GLU A 137 3.20 7.87 18.21
C GLU A 137 2.12 6.83 18.60
N PRO A 138 0.84 7.20 18.87
CA PRO A 138 -0.19 6.23 19.20
C PRO A 138 -0.44 5.20 18.09
N PHE A 139 -0.32 5.60 16.83
CA PHE A 139 -0.49 4.68 15.69
C PHE A 139 0.64 3.66 15.63
N TYR A 140 1.88 4.10 15.81
CA TYR A 140 3.03 3.19 15.80
C TYR A 140 3.01 2.24 17.01
N GLU A 141 2.67 2.73 18.20
CA GLU A 141 2.58 1.92 19.41
C GLU A 141 1.46 0.87 19.37
N SER A 142 0.40 1.15 18.63
CA SER A 142 -0.71 0.23 18.41
C SER A 142 -0.40 -0.94 17.48
N CYS A 143 0.79 -0.96 16.86
CA CYS A 143 1.18 -2.00 15.91
C CYS A 143 2.19 -2.98 16.50
N ASP A 144 2.04 -4.26 16.18
CA ASP A 144 2.99 -5.30 16.53
C ASP A 144 4.26 -5.21 15.69
N LEU A 145 4.12 -4.76 14.42
CA LEU A 145 5.23 -4.51 13.51
C LEU A 145 4.96 -3.25 12.68
N VAL A 146 5.97 -2.38 12.60
CA VAL A 146 6.00 -1.25 11.65
C VAL A 146 7.08 -1.53 10.61
N MET A 147 6.67 -1.64 9.35
CA MET A 147 7.53 -1.81 8.18
C MET A 147 7.66 -0.46 7.47
N ASN A 148 8.86 0.04 7.28
CA ASN A 148 9.10 1.38 6.78
C ASN A 148 9.65 1.37 5.37
N ILE A 149 9.05 2.16 4.49
CA ILE A 149 9.42 2.23 3.06
C ILE A 149 10.80 2.82 2.80
N SER A 150 11.34 3.57 3.76
CA SER A 150 12.65 4.21 3.64
C SER A 150 13.40 4.23 4.97
N LYS A 151 14.71 4.43 4.92
CA LYS A 151 15.52 4.66 6.11
C LYS A 151 15.12 5.92 6.86
N GLN A 152 14.64 6.95 6.14
CA GLN A 152 14.08 8.16 6.75
C GLN A 152 12.83 7.82 7.55
N THR A 153 11.88 7.09 6.96
CA THR A 153 10.66 6.66 7.64
C THR A 153 10.95 5.80 8.87
N HIS A 154 11.91 4.88 8.76
CA HIS A 154 12.38 4.09 9.89
C HIS A 154 12.92 4.97 11.03
N ASN A 155 13.81 5.92 10.71
CA ASN A 155 14.35 6.88 11.70
C ASN A 155 13.25 7.75 12.31
N ILE A 156 12.22 8.11 11.54
CA ILE A 156 11.07 8.86 12.06
C ILE A 156 10.39 8.08 13.18
N VAL A 157 10.10 6.78 12.96
CA VAL A 157 9.47 5.91 13.97
C VAL A 157 10.33 5.85 15.23
N ASP A 158 11.64 5.63 15.11
CA ASP A 158 12.57 5.60 16.26
C ASP A 158 12.57 6.89 17.06
N LYS A 159 12.49 8.04 16.37
CA LYS A 159 12.47 9.34 17.03
C LYS A 159 11.12 9.72 17.63
N VAL A 160 10.05 9.14 17.12
CA VAL A 160 8.69 9.38 17.60
C VAL A 160 8.36 8.48 18.78
N CYS A 161 8.62 7.17 18.70
CA CYS A 161 8.36 6.19 19.77
C CYS A 161 9.39 6.29 20.90
N ARG A 162 9.29 7.36 21.71
CA ARG A 162 10.24 7.60 22.80
C ARG A 162 9.93 6.85 24.08
N LYS A 163 8.64 6.65 24.35
CA LYS A 163 8.17 6.01 25.57
C LYS A 163 8.34 4.51 25.53
N THR A 164 8.11 3.94 24.34
CA THR A 164 8.24 2.50 24.07
C THR A 164 9.19 2.32 22.90
N PRO A 165 10.52 2.36 23.14
CA PRO A 165 11.49 2.17 22.06
C PRO A 165 11.25 0.87 21.33
N ARG A 166 11.22 0.93 20.03
CA ARG A 166 11.08 -0.22 19.15
C ARG A 166 12.46 -0.80 18.83
N ASN A 167 12.52 -2.06 18.57
CA ASN A 167 13.73 -2.77 18.15
C ASN A 167 13.63 -3.23 16.68
N ASP A 168 14.71 -3.77 16.13
CA ASP A 168 14.80 -4.11 14.70
C ASP A 168 13.74 -5.13 14.22
N TRP A 169 13.18 -5.94 15.11
CA TRP A 169 12.19 -6.93 14.71
C TRP A 169 10.77 -6.37 14.65
N ASN A 170 10.46 -5.29 15.36
CA ASN A 170 9.14 -4.66 15.36
C ASN A 170 9.11 -3.25 14.74
N ASN A 171 10.27 -2.72 14.35
CA ASN A 171 10.43 -1.53 13.52
C ASN A 171 11.48 -1.82 12.45
N THR A 172 11.05 -2.21 11.26
CA THR A 172 11.95 -2.72 10.21
C THR A 172 11.92 -1.89 8.94
N TYR A 173 13.01 -1.91 8.20
CA TYR A 173 13.13 -1.29 6.89
C TYR A 173 12.69 -2.28 5.81
N LEU A 174 11.64 -1.94 5.08
CA LEU A 174 11.13 -2.69 3.94
C LEU A 174 10.84 -1.72 2.78
N PRO A 175 11.80 -1.49 1.89
CA PRO A 175 11.62 -0.53 0.81
C PRO A 175 10.54 -0.99 -0.18
N HIS A 176 9.95 -0.02 -0.88
CA HIS A 176 9.13 -0.33 -2.03
C HIS A 176 9.97 -1.04 -3.10
N GLY A 177 9.42 -2.12 -3.65
CA GLY A 177 9.93 -2.71 -4.87
C GLY A 177 9.40 -1.97 -6.10
N ILE A 178 9.94 -2.32 -7.24
CA ILE A 178 9.41 -1.94 -8.55
C ILE A 178 9.18 -3.18 -9.40
N ASN A 179 8.16 -3.14 -10.22
CA ASN A 179 7.88 -4.22 -11.16
C ASN A 179 8.90 -4.17 -12.30
N HIS A 180 9.91 -5.04 -12.27
CA HIS A 180 11.00 -5.06 -13.25
C HIS A 180 10.53 -5.47 -14.66
N HIS A 181 9.37 -6.07 -14.81
CA HIS A 181 8.78 -6.36 -16.12
C HIS A 181 8.24 -5.09 -16.80
N GLN A 182 7.74 -4.14 -16.00
CA GLN A 182 7.22 -2.86 -16.48
C GLN A 182 8.31 -1.78 -16.52
N PHE A 183 9.19 -1.73 -15.49
CA PHE A 183 10.25 -0.75 -15.35
C PHE A 183 11.61 -1.38 -15.65
N LYS A 184 11.97 -1.38 -16.91
CA LYS A 184 13.24 -1.93 -17.41
C LYS A 184 13.99 -0.89 -18.24
N ILE A 185 15.30 -1.04 -18.28
CA ILE A 185 16.13 -0.24 -19.20
C ILE A 185 15.76 -0.67 -20.63
N VAL A 186 15.35 0.31 -21.44
CA VAL A 186 15.03 0.11 -22.85
C VAL A 186 16.29 0.30 -23.67
N ASP A 187 16.48 -0.55 -24.70
CA ASP A 187 17.60 -0.39 -25.64
C ASP A 187 17.47 0.96 -26.35
N LYS A 188 18.60 1.68 -26.46
CA LYS A 188 18.64 2.97 -27.17
C LYS A 188 18.29 2.87 -28.65
N LYS A 189 18.34 1.65 -29.22
CA LYS A 189 17.98 1.36 -30.61
C LYS A 189 16.57 0.81 -30.76
N ASP A 190 15.83 0.65 -29.65
CA ASP A 190 14.44 0.20 -29.68
C ASP A 190 13.58 1.15 -30.52
N GLY A 191 12.81 0.59 -31.46
CA GLY A 191 12.01 1.36 -32.41
C GLY A 191 10.94 2.22 -31.75
N ASP A 192 10.24 1.66 -30.76
CA ASP A 192 9.18 2.35 -30.05
C ASP A 192 9.77 3.48 -29.18
N PHE A 193 10.90 3.23 -28.55
CA PHE A 193 11.65 4.27 -27.82
C PHE A 193 12.07 5.42 -28.72
N LEU A 194 12.63 5.11 -29.89
CA LEU A 194 13.05 6.14 -30.85
C LEU A 194 11.87 6.95 -31.39
N GLN A 195 10.75 6.29 -31.68
CA GLN A 195 9.52 6.98 -32.08
C GLN A 195 8.99 7.90 -30.98
N PHE A 196 8.91 7.40 -29.74
CA PHE A 196 8.49 8.20 -28.59
C PHE A 196 9.43 9.39 -28.37
N LYS A 197 10.75 9.19 -28.47
CA LYS A 197 11.73 10.27 -28.36
C LYS A 197 11.50 11.35 -29.42
N ARG A 198 11.28 10.98 -30.69
CA ARG A 198 10.97 11.93 -31.77
C ARG A 198 9.70 12.73 -31.51
N LEU A 199 8.63 12.08 -31.04
CA LEU A 199 7.39 12.77 -30.67
C LEU A 199 7.62 13.80 -29.57
N LEU A 200 8.39 13.47 -28.54
CA LEU A 200 8.70 14.37 -27.43
C LEU A 200 9.57 15.56 -27.88
N THR A 201 10.59 15.29 -28.68
CA THR A 201 11.58 16.29 -29.08
C THR A 201 11.15 17.06 -30.33
N LYS A 202 10.11 16.63 -31.04
CA LYS A 202 9.71 17.16 -32.36
C LYS A 202 10.90 17.20 -33.33
N ASP A 203 11.67 16.08 -33.34
CA ASP A 203 12.89 15.88 -34.12
C ASP A 203 14.04 16.88 -33.85
N LYS A 204 13.97 17.63 -32.76
CA LYS A 204 15.06 18.52 -32.35
C LYS A 204 16.11 17.72 -31.53
N ASP A 205 17.37 18.10 -31.71
CA ASP A 205 18.47 17.53 -30.90
C ASP A 205 18.65 18.34 -29.62
N TYR A 206 18.30 17.72 -28.48
CA TYR A 206 18.49 18.28 -27.15
C TYR A 206 19.61 17.55 -26.43
N LYS A 207 20.49 18.28 -25.74
CA LYS A 207 21.56 17.70 -24.91
C LYS A 207 21.03 16.82 -23.78
N PHE A 208 19.89 17.20 -23.21
CA PHE A 208 19.18 16.43 -22.18
C PHE A 208 17.70 16.79 -22.19
N ILE A 209 16.90 15.91 -21.62
CA ILE A 209 15.45 16.09 -21.45
C ILE A 209 15.17 16.04 -19.94
N VAL A 210 14.54 17.08 -19.42
CA VAL A 210 13.99 17.08 -18.06
C VAL A 210 12.55 16.61 -18.14
N PHE A 211 12.23 15.55 -17.43
CA PHE A 211 10.87 15.03 -17.32
C PHE A 211 10.36 15.22 -15.91
N TRP A 212 9.22 15.88 -15.78
CA TRP A 212 8.52 16.05 -14.53
C TRP A 212 7.07 15.64 -14.70
N ASN A 213 6.62 14.67 -13.90
CA ASN A 213 5.24 14.18 -13.89
C ASN A 213 4.72 14.10 -12.47
N ASN A 214 3.72 14.89 -12.16
CA ASN A 214 3.11 14.93 -10.84
C ASN A 214 1.64 15.32 -10.93
N ARG A 215 0.88 14.98 -9.88
CA ARG A 215 -0.48 15.50 -9.73
C ARG A 215 -0.41 17.02 -9.58
N ASN A 216 -1.22 17.75 -10.34
CA ASN A 216 -1.31 19.23 -10.24
C ASN A 216 -2.02 19.63 -8.93
N ILE A 217 -1.26 19.73 -7.86
CA ILE A 217 -1.71 20.18 -6.53
C ILE A 217 -0.66 21.10 -5.91
N ARG A 218 -1.11 22.01 -5.04
CA ARG A 218 -0.26 23.04 -4.42
C ARG A 218 1.04 22.52 -3.83
N ARG A 219 1.00 21.43 -3.04
CA ARG A 219 2.19 20.86 -2.39
C ARG A 219 3.26 20.31 -3.36
N LYS A 220 2.93 20.16 -4.63
CA LYS A 220 3.86 19.68 -5.68
C LYS A 220 4.49 20.82 -6.47
N LEU A 221 4.06 22.07 -6.20
CA LEU A 221 4.63 23.31 -6.73
C LEU A 221 4.87 23.26 -8.26
N PRO A 222 3.85 22.91 -9.07
CA PRO A 222 4.06 22.75 -10.52
C PRO A 222 4.48 24.05 -11.23
N GLY A 223 4.30 25.20 -10.59
CA GLY A 223 4.73 26.49 -11.11
C GLY A 223 6.20 26.83 -10.88
N ASP A 224 6.92 26.00 -10.10
CA ASP A 224 8.31 26.23 -9.76
C ASP A 224 9.29 25.41 -10.64
N VAL A 225 8.77 24.69 -11.64
CA VAL A 225 9.53 23.81 -12.54
C VAL A 225 9.67 24.38 -13.94
#